data_f08a47a05be13f97098949b8e821ac5b
#
_entry.id   f08a47a05be13f97098949b8e821ac5b
#
_cell.length_a   1.000
_cell.length_b   1.000
_cell.length_c   1.000
_cell.angle_alpha   90.00
_cell.angle_beta   90.00
_cell.angle_gamma   90.00
#
_symmetry.space_group_name_H-M   'P 1'
#
loop_
_entity.id
_entity.type
_entity.pdbx_description
1 polymer ?
#
loop_
_entity_poly.entity_id
_entity_poly.type
_entity_poly.pdbx_seq_one_letter_code
_entity_poly.pdbx_strand_id
1 'polypeptide(L)'
;MTVRAILHIFVEPGKIEDVGEALAKMPEIIDVYELTGEYDIIVTTRTNDLHKLRSLISEKLMRVHDVKVVTTSVVLHTYKLNSKEIFE
;
A
#
# COMPACT_ATOMS: atom_id res chain seq x y z
N MET A 1 7.37 -15.39 9.57
CA MET A 1 6.06 -15.24 8.91
C MET A 1 6.06 -13.99 8.05
N THR A 2 5.54 -14.08 6.85
CA THR A 2 5.45 -12.93 5.95
C THR A 2 4.04 -12.34 6.02
N VAL A 3 3.97 -11.03 6.20
CA VAL A 3 2.71 -10.30 6.18
C VAL A 3 2.65 -9.49 4.90
N ARG A 4 1.63 -9.74 4.08
CA ARG A 4 1.34 -8.94 2.89
C ARG A 4 0.13 -8.06 3.19
N ALA A 5 0.20 -6.83 2.73
CA ALA A 5 -0.89 -5.88 2.94
C ALA A 5 -1.16 -5.06 1.69
N ILE A 6 -2.41 -4.67 1.54
CA ILE A 6 -2.86 -3.77 0.50
C ILE A 6 -3.37 -2.51 1.20
N LEU A 7 -2.81 -1.38 0.81
CA LEU A 7 -3.12 -0.10 1.42
C LEU A 7 -3.90 0.74 0.41
N HIS A 8 -5.08 1.15 0.83
CA HIS A 8 -6.00 1.95 0.01
C HIS A 8 -5.85 3.39 0.46
N ILE A 9 -5.47 4.28 -0.46
CA ILE A 9 -5.10 5.64 -0.11
C ILE A 9 -6.00 6.64 -0.82
N PHE A 10 -6.55 7.59 -0.03
CA PHE A 10 -7.24 8.76 -0.55
C PHE A 10 -6.29 9.95 -0.44
N VAL A 11 -6.24 10.78 -1.47
CA VAL A 11 -5.38 11.95 -1.51
C VAL A 11 -6.17 13.22 -1.78
N GLU A 12 -5.57 14.37 -1.49
CA GLU A 12 -6.17 15.66 -1.81
C GLU A 12 -6.37 15.80 -3.32
N PRO A 13 -7.48 16.41 -3.76
CA PRO A 13 -7.71 16.63 -5.19
C PRO A 13 -6.54 17.33 -5.89
N GLY A 14 -6.18 16.80 -7.04
CA GLY A 14 -5.08 17.36 -7.85
C GLY A 14 -3.69 16.96 -7.39
N LYS A 15 -3.58 16.07 -6.39
CA LYS A 15 -2.29 15.68 -5.80
C LYS A 15 -1.91 14.23 -6.00
N ILE A 16 -2.66 13.48 -6.80
CA ILE A 16 -2.41 12.05 -7.01
C ILE A 16 -1.01 11.79 -7.53
N GLU A 17 -0.59 12.54 -8.53
CA GLU A 17 0.73 12.33 -9.12
C GLU A 17 1.86 12.56 -8.12
N ASP A 18 1.80 13.65 -7.37
CA ASP A 18 2.81 13.98 -6.38
C ASP A 18 2.89 12.90 -5.29
N VAL A 19 1.74 12.46 -4.80
CA VAL A 19 1.68 11.42 -3.78
C VAL A 19 2.18 10.08 -4.33
N GLY A 20 1.74 9.71 -5.53
CA GLY A 20 2.18 8.47 -6.16
C GLY A 20 3.69 8.41 -6.32
N GLU A 21 4.30 9.50 -6.76
CA GLU A 21 5.75 9.58 -6.91
C GLU A 21 6.48 9.49 -5.57
N ALA A 22 5.94 10.12 -4.52
CA ALA A 22 6.52 10.05 -3.19
C ALA A 22 6.47 8.62 -2.65
N LEU A 23 5.35 7.94 -2.83
CA LEU A 23 5.18 6.55 -2.38
C LEU A 23 6.10 5.61 -3.14
N ALA A 24 6.27 5.81 -4.43
CA ALA A 24 7.10 4.96 -5.28
C ALA A 24 8.58 4.97 -4.86
N LYS A 25 9.01 5.98 -4.14
CA LYS A 25 10.41 6.07 -3.68
C LYS A 25 10.66 5.32 -2.37
N MET A 26 9.62 4.84 -1.71
CA MET A 26 9.77 4.16 -0.42
C MET A 26 10.18 2.70 -0.62
N PRO A 27 11.30 2.26 -0.06
CA PRO A 27 11.78 0.89 -0.25
C PRO A 27 10.89 -0.18 0.35
N GLU A 28 10.06 0.17 1.33
CA GLU A 28 9.12 -0.75 1.96
C GLU A 28 7.93 -1.09 1.08
N ILE A 29 7.70 -0.28 0.04
CA ILE A 29 6.55 -0.43 -0.86
C ILE A 29 6.98 -1.24 -2.07
N ILE A 30 6.16 -2.23 -2.44
CA ILE A 30 6.43 -3.09 -3.58
C ILE A 30 5.82 -2.50 -4.85
N ASP A 31 4.54 -2.16 -4.80
CA ASP A 31 3.80 -1.65 -5.96
C ASP A 31 2.99 -0.42 -5.58
N VAL A 32 2.84 0.49 -6.52
CA VAL A 32 2.00 1.68 -6.39
C VAL A 32 1.18 1.81 -7.66
N TYR A 33 -0.16 1.88 -7.52
CA TYR A 33 -1.08 2.02 -8.64
C TYR A 33 -2.02 3.20 -8.43
N GLU A 34 -2.20 3.99 -9.46
CA GLU A 34 -3.28 4.98 -9.52
C GLU A 34 -4.51 4.29 -10.08
N LEU A 35 -5.68 4.53 -9.49
CA LEU A 35 -6.89 3.80 -9.82
C LEU A 35 -8.02 4.72 -10.23
N THR A 36 -8.92 4.20 -11.07
CA THR A 36 -10.26 4.76 -11.20
C THR A 36 -11.12 4.12 -10.12
N GLY A 37 -12.19 4.80 -9.71
CA GLY A 37 -13.14 4.24 -8.76
C GLY A 37 -13.04 4.86 -7.39
N GLU A 38 -13.27 4.05 -6.37
CA GLU A 38 -13.45 4.53 -5.00
C GLU A 38 -12.16 5.05 -4.36
N TYR A 39 -11.04 4.39 -4.60
CA TYR A 39 -9.76 4.77 -4.03
C TYR A 39 -8.88 5.44 -5.07
N ASP A 40 -8.07 6.38 -4.64
CA ASP A 40 -7.18 7.10 -5.55
C ASP A 40 -5.93 6.29 -5.88
N ILE A 41 -5.31 5.70 -4.87
CA ILE A 41 -4.07 4.93 -5.02
C ILE A 41 -4.18 3.62 -4.23
N ILE A 42 -3.63 2.55 -4.78
CA ILE A 42 -3.40 1.31 -4.03
C ILE A 42 -1.90 1.04 -3.98
N VAL A 43 -1.44 0.67 -2.80
CA VAL A 43 -0.07 0.31 -2.51
C VAL A 43 -0.03 -1.12 -1.99
N THR A 44 0.94 -1.89 -2.44
CA THR A 44 1.19 -3.20 -1.86
C THR A 44 2.50 -3.18 -1.08
N THR A 45 2.54 -3.94 0.00
CA THR A 45 3.73 -4.08 0.83
C THR A 45 3.83 -5.47 1.41
N ARG A 46 5.02 -5.82 1.87
CA ARG A 46 5.29 -7.09 2.52
C ARG A 46 6.30 -6.86 3.63
N THR A 47 5.99 -7.35 4.81
CA THR A 47 6.86 -7.23 5.99
C THR A 47 6.99 -8.56 6.71
N ASN A 48 7.88 -8.61 7.68
CA ASN A 48 8.06 -9.81 8.50
C ASN A 48 7.11 -9.83 9.70
N ASP A 49 6.57 -8.68 10.09
CA ASP A 49 5.67 -8.63 11.24
C ASP A 49 4.74 -7.40 11.17
N LEU A 50 3.70 -7.44 11.99
CA LEU A 50 2.69 -6.38 12.05
C LEU A 50 3.21 -5.07 12.62
N HIS A 51 4.23 -5.10 13.45
CA HIS A 51 4.83 -3.86 13.97
C HIS A 51 5.46 -3.03 12.85
N LYS A 52 6.15 -3.70 11.93
CA LYS A 52 6.74 -3.02 10.77
C LYS A 52 5.67 -2.43 9.87
N LEU A 53 4.56 -3.15 9.68
CA LEU A 53 3.43 -2.63 8.91
C LEU A 53 2.83 -1.40 9.58
N ARG A 54 2.62 -1.47 10.88
CA ARG A 54 2.09 -0.33 11.64
C ARG A 54 3.01 0.88 11.54
N SER A 55 4.32 0.68 11.68
CA SER A 55 5.31 1.76 11.57
C SER A 55 5.30 2.39 10.18
N LEU A 56 5.20 1.57 9.13
CA LEU A 56 5.11 2.08 7.76
C LEU A 56 3.89 3.00 7.62
N ILE A 57 2.74 2.57 8.11
CA ILE A 57 1.51 3.36 8.00
C ILE A 57 1.62 4.64 8.81
N SER A 58 1.90 4.54 10.11
CA SER A 58 1.83 5.68 11.02
C SER A 58 3.00 6.64 10.88
N GLU A 59 4.19 6.14 10.61
CA GLU A 59 5.40 6.95 10.59
C GLU A 59 5.79 7.45 9.21
N LYS A 60 5.33 6.77 8.15
CA LYS A 60 5.69 7.13 6.79
C LYS A 60 4.50 7.52 5.93
N LEU A 61 3.53 6.62 5.74
CA LEU A 61 2.42 6.91 4.82
C LEU A 61 1.55 8.06 5.29
N MET A 62 1.19 8.07 6.56
CA MET A 62 0.34 9.15 7.11
C MET A 62 1.05 10.51 7.18
N ARG A 63 2.35 10.53 7.00
CA ARG A 63 3.14 11.77 6.97
C ARG A 63 3.44 12.28 5.57
N VAL A 64 3.04 11.53 4.54
CA VAL A 64 3.18 12.03 3.16
C VAL A 64 2.20 13.17 2.98
N HIS A 65 2.71 14.31 2.49
CA HIS A 65 1.86 15.47 2.25
C HIS A 65 0.74 15.12 1.26
N ASP A 66 -0.46 15.60 1.55
CA ASP A 66 -1.66 15.39 0.75
C ASP A 66 -2.28 13.98 0.82
N VAL A 67 -1.76 13.09 1.63
CA VAL A 67 -2.47 11.84 1.97
C VAL A 67 -3.54 12.17 3.00
N LYS A 68 -4.79 11.82 2.69
CA LYS A 68 -5.93 12.10 3.58
C LYS A 68 -6.27 10.91 4.47
N VAL A 69 -6.39 9.73 3.87
CA VAL A 69 -6.84 8.52 4.57
C VAL A 69 -6.07 7.33 4.03
N VAL A 70 -5.66 6.46 4.93
CA VAL A 70 -5.08 5.16 4.58
C VAL A 70 -5.93 4.08 5.23
N THR A 71 -6.45 3.15 4.41
CA THR A 71 -7.17 1.97 4.89
C THR A 71 -6.33 0.75 4.56
N THR A 72 -6.18 -0.15 5.50
CA THR A 72 -5.28 -1.30 5.35
C THR A 72 -6.05 -2.60 5.31
N SER A 73 -5.72 -3.46 4.34
CA SER A 73 -6.20 -4.82 4.28
C SER A 73 -4.99 -5.75 4.35
N VAL A 74 -4.99 -6.64 5.32
CA VAL A 74 -3.96 -7.68 5.43
C VAL A 74 -4.40 -8.88 4.62
N VAL A 75 -3.51 -9.40 3.77
CA VAL A 75 -3.80 -10.58 2.96
C VAL A 75 -3.83 -11.80 3.85
N LEU A 76 -4.95 -12.49 3.88
CA LEU A 76 -5.11 -13.70 4.70
C LEU A 76 -4.61 -14.95 3.99
N HIS A 77 -4.84 -15.04 2.68
CA HIS A 77 -4.47 -16.19 1.88
C HIS A 77 -4.29 -15.77 0.43
N THR A 78 -3.27 -16.33 -0.23
CA THR A 78 -2.99 -16.05 -1.64
C THR A 78 -3.28 -17.28 -2.46
N TYR A 79 -4.20 -17.16 -3.43
CA TYR A 79 -4.53 -18.24 -4.35
C TYR A 79 -3.69 -18.19 -5.63
N LYS A 80 -3.29 -17.02 -6.04
CA LYS A 80 -2.52 -16.82 -7.26
C LYS A 80 -1.66 -15.57 -7.11
N LEU A 81 -0.45 -15.63 -7.58
CA LEU A 81 0.50 -14.51 -7.52
C LEU A 81 1.32 -14.48 -8.81
N ASN A 82 1.40 -13.30 -9.43
CA ASN A 82 2.14 -13.12 -10.68
C ASN A 82 1.76 -14.17 -11.73
N SER A 83 0.44 -14.40 -11.92
CA SER A 83 -0.13 -15.36 -12.84
C SER A 83 0.14 -16.83 -12.50
N LYS A 84 0.68 -17.11 -11.33
CA LYS A 84 0.94 -18.47 -10.88
C LYS A 84 0.03 -18.83 -9.71
N GLU A 85 -0.58 -20.01 -9.78
CA GLU A 85 -1.37 -20.54 -8.68
C GLU A 85 -0.45 -20.90 -7.52
N ILE A 86 -0.91 -20.65 -6.31
CA ILE A 86 -0.18 -20.95 -5.06
C ILE A 86 -0.89 -22.09 -4.36
N PHE A 87 -0.16 -23.17 -4.10
CA PHE A 87 -0.67 -24.37 -3.42
C PHE A 87 -0.05 -24.49 -2.04
N GLU A 88 -0.58 -23.75 -1.10
CA GLU A 88 -0.09 -23.79 0.29
C GLU A 88 -1.20 -24.15 1.26
#